data_905f9ee2ccd9f559dea168dc41cd088f
#
_entry.id   905f9ee2ccd9f559dea168dc41cd088f
#
_cell.length_a   1.000
_cell.length_b   1.000
_cell.length_c   1.000
_cell.angle_alpha   90.00
_cell.angle_beta   90.00
_cell.angle_gamma   90.00
#
_symmetry.space_group_name_H-M   'P 1'
#
loop_
_entity.id
_entity.type
_entity.pdbx_description
1 polymer ?
#
loop_
_entity_poly.entity_id
_entity_poly.type
_entity_poly.pdbx_seq_one_letter_code
_entity_poly.pdbx_strand_id
1 'polypeptide(L)'
;MMKKFNEVVLNVTVAILDFLYQGRDIQRFWVLETIARAPYFAFLSVLHFKESLGLRTPEHFDLMVEHFEQTVNETVHLEEMERRGGHTAWIDRFFAYHLVLVYYWIMVAYFAVLPRYAYHLNSEVELHASVTYAKYLVTNPDDQKIIDIMNDELHHYQELVLAMEKI
;
A
#
# COMPACT_ATOMS: atom_id res chain seq x y z
N MET A 1 5.59 20.57 -6.71
CA MET A 1 5.44 20.81 -5.24
C MET A 1 4.85 19.57 -4.56
N MET A 2 3.66 19.10 -4.94
CA MET A 2 3.01 17.93 -4.30
C MET A 2 3.80 16.61 -4.40
N LYS A 3 4.45 16.31 -5.52
CA LYS A 3 5.32 15.13 -5.63
C LYS A 3 6.46 15.15 -4.60
N LYS A 4 7.13 16.29 -4.43
CA LYS A 4 8.16 16.45 -3.39
C LYS A 4 7.60 16.30 -1.98
N PHE A 5 6.35 16.72 -1.75
CA PHE A 5 5.67 16.48 -0.48
C PHE A 5 5.47 14.98 -0.24
N ASN A 6 4.98 14.23 -1.23
CA ASN A 6 4.83 12.79 -1.13
C ASN A 6 6.17 12.08 -0.84
N GLU A 7 7.24 12.47 -1.53
CA GLU A 7 8.60 11.94 -1.29
C GLU A 7 9.06 12.20 0.16
N VAL A 8 8.82 13.38 0.70
CA VAL A 8 9.17 13.71 2.08
C VAL A 8 8.35 12.88 3.06
N VAL A 9 7.03 12.75 2.85
CA VAL A 9 6.15 11.92 3.69
C VAL A 9 6.63 10.47 3.69
N LEU A 10 6.89 9.90 2.51
CA LEU A 10 7.39 8.54 2.39
C LEU A 10 8.73 8.37 3.12
N ASN A 11 9.71 9.22 2.84
CA ASN A 11 11.04 9.11 3.44
C ASN A 11 11.01 9.21 4.97
N VAL A 12 10.16 10.08 5.53
CA VAL A 12 9.99 10.18 6.99
C VAL A 12 9.34 8.91 7.54
N THR A 13 8.30 8.40 6.88
CA THR A 13 7.63 7.15 7.29
C THR A 13 8.59 5.97 7.25
N VAL A 14 9.36 5.83 6.18
CA VAL A 14 10.38 4.79 6.02
C VAL A 14 11.44 4.88 7.11
N ALA A 15 11.97 6.07 7.40
CA ALA A 15 12.97 6.25 8.45
C ALA A 15 12.44 5.84 9.84
N ILE A 16 11.17 6.13 10.13
CA ILE A 16 10.51 5.69 11.37
C ILE A 16 10.39 4.16 11.40
N LEU A 17 9.95 3.53 10.31
CA LEU A 17 9.81 2.08 10.23
C LEU A 17 11.17 1.38 10.34
N ASP A 18 12.21 1.88 9.66
CA ASP A 18 13.58 1.36 9.74
C ASP A 18 14.10 1.40 11.19
N PHE A 19 13.83 2.49 11.91
CA PHE A 19 14.22 2.62 13.31
C PHE A 19 13.46 1.67 14.24
N LEU A 20 12.13 1.58 14.09
CA LEU A 20 11.27 0.79 14.97
C LEU A 20 11.40 -0.73 14.75
N TYR A 21 11.70 -1.14 13.52
CA TYR A 21 11.71 -2.56 13.11
C TYR A 21 13.09 -3.09 12.76
N GLN A 22 14.16 -2.45 13.22
CA GLN A 22 15.52 -2.93 12.98
C GLN A 22 15.70 -4.37 13.49
N GLY A 23 16.06 -5.31 12.57
CA GLY A 23 16.20 -6.73 12.87
C GLY A 23 14.87 -7.49 13.12
N ARG A 24 13.74 -6.88 12.74
CA ARG A 24 12.38 -7.44 12.91
C ARG A 24 11.63 -7.42 11.57
N ASP A 25 12.21 -8.01 10.53
CA ASP A 25 11.71 -7.90 9.16
C ASP A 25 10.28 -8.41 9.00
N ILE A 26 9.94 -9.56 9.58
CA ILE A 26 8.60 -10.14 9.45
C ILE A 26 7.53 -9.27 10.14
N GLN A 27 7.84 -8.67 11.31
CA GLN A 27 6.92 -7.73 11.96
C GLN A 27 6.77 -6.45 11.15
N ARG A 28 7.86 -5.95 10.57
CA ARG A 28 7.85 -4.81 9.65
C ARG A 28 6.97 -5.08 8.43
N PHE A 29 7.13 -6.22 7.79
CA PHE A 29 6.31 -6.63 6.66
C PHE A 29 4.83 -6.74 7.05
N TRP A 30 4.53 -7.38 8.18
CA TRP A 30 3.16 -7.45 8.67
C TRP A 30 2.51 -6.07 8.87
N VAL A 31 3.24 -5.10 9.42
CA VAL A 31 2.75 -3.71 9.58
C VAL A 31 2.56 -3.05 8.24
N LEU A 32 3.49 -3.23 7.30
CA LEU A 32 3.38 -2.68 5.94
C LEU A 32 2.13 -3.22 5.25
N GLU A 33 1.93 -4.55 5.20
CA GLU A 33 0.77 -5.18 4.58
C GLU A 33 -0.56 -4.79 5.25
N THR A 34 -0.54 -4.60 6.58
CA THR A 34 -1.72 -4.08 7.29
C THR A 34 -2.12 -2.70 6.79
N ILE A 35 -1.15 -1.85 6.46
CA ILE A 35 -1.37 -0.46 6.03
C ILE A 35 -1.59 -0.37 4.52
N ALA A 36 -0.90 -1.18 3.71
CA ALA A 36 -0.89 -1.14 2.24
C ALA A 36 -2.29 -1.27 1.62
N ARG A 37 -3.20 -2.00 2.24
CA ARG A 37 -4.59 -2.14 1.79
C ARG A 37 -5.42 -0.86 1.91
N ALA A 38 -5.06 0.05 2.82
CA ALA A 38 -5.87 1.23 3.13
C ALA A 38 -6.08 2.17 1.93
N PRO A 39 -5.09 2.48 1.09
CA PRO A 39 -5.27 3.29 -0.11
C PRO A 39 -6.26 2.69 -1.10
N TYR A 40 -6.19 1.40 -1.35
CA TYR A 40 -7.07 0.71 -2.31
C TYR A 40 -8.53 0.73 -1.85
N PHE A 41 -8.80 0.47 -0.57
CA PHE A 41 -10.13 0.66 0.01
C PHE A 41 -10.61 2.12 -0.07
N ALA A 42 -9.71 3.09 0.12
CA ALA A 42 -10.03 4.49 -0.01
C ALA A 42 -10.38 4.86 -1.46
N PHE A 43 -9.61 4.36 -2.44
CA PHE A 43 -9.87 4.57 -3.86
C PHE A 43 -11.22 3.99 -4.26
N LEU A 44 -11.49 2.73 -3.89
CA LEU A 44 -12.78 2.08 -4.12
C LEU A 44 -13.96 2.88 -3.52
N SER A 45 -13.81 3.35 -2.27
CA SER A 45 -14.84 4.10 -1.58
C SER A 45 -15.16 5.42 -2.29
N VAL A 46 -14.15 6.16 -2.74
CA VAL A 46 -14.32 7.42 -3.47
C VAL A 46 -14.89 7.17 -4.86
N LEU A 47 -14.44 6.14 -5.58
CA LEU A 47 -14.98 5.77 -6.88
C LEU A 47 -16.45 5.38 -6.75
N HIS A 48 -16.81 4.52 -5.81
CA HIS A 48 -18.20 4.16 -5.54
C HIS A 48 -19.08 5.38 -5.19
N PHE A 49 -18.55 6.30 -4.38
CA PHE A 49 -19.25 7.54 -4.06
C PHE A 49 -19.50 8.42 -5.29
N LYS A 50 -18.47 8.59 -6.15
CA LYS A 50 -18.60 9.31 -7.42
C LYS A 50 -19.67 8.67 -8.33
N GLU A 51 -19.67 7.34 -8.43
CA GLU A 51 -20.68 6.60 -9.20
C GLU A 51 -22.10 6.87 -8.68
N SER A 52 -22.28 6.84 -7.36
CA SER A 52 -23.57 7.13 -6.71
C SER A 52 -24.07 8.55 -6.95
N LEU A 53 -23.18 9.49 -7.24
CA LEU A 53 -23.51 10.87 -7.63
C LEU A 53 -23.67 11.07 -9.15
N GLY A 54 -23.57 10.00 -9.95
CA GLY A 54 -23.63 10.09 -11.41
C GLY A 54 -22.37 10.68 -12.06
N LEU A 55 -21.24 10.70 -11.36
CA LEU A 55 -19.96 11.25 -11.82
C LEU A 55 -19.03 10.16 -12.40
N ARG A 56 -19.61 9.19 -13.09
CA ARG A 56 -18.89 8.07 -13.69
C ARG A 56 -18.14 8.51 -14.95
N THR A 57 -16.86 8.10 -15.08
CA THR A 57 -16.06 8.22 -16.31
C THR A 57 -15.99 6.88 -17.05
N PRO A 58 -15.56 6.83 -18.32
CA PRO A 58 -15.38 5.56 -19.04
C PRO A 58 -14.45 4.58 -18.31
N GLU A 59 -13.38 5.08 -17.70
CA GLU A 59 -12.36 4.27 -17.02
C GLU A 59 -12.74 3.84 -15.61
N HIS A 60 -13.87 4.35 -15.12
CA HIS A 60 -14.30 4.18 -13.71
C HIS A 60 -14.41 2.71 -13.29
N PHE A 61 -15.03 1.89 -14.14
CA PHE A 61 -15.23 0.48 -13.85
C PHE A 61 -13.90 -0.28 -13.81
N ASP A 62 -13.00 -0.01 -14.77
CA ASP A 62 -11.71 -0.66 -14.85
C ASP A 62 -10.85 -0.35 -13.62
N LEU A 63 -10.86 0.93 -13.16
CA LEU A 63 -10.18 1.34 -11.94
C LEU A 63 -10.76 0.66 -10.68
N MET A 64 -12.08 0.47 -10.63
CA MET A 64 -12.70 -0.25 -9.50
C MET A 64 -12.28 -1.72 -9.48
N VAL A 65 -12.26 -2.40 -10.62
CA VAL A 65 -11.80 -3.80 -10.71
C VAL A 65 -10.33 -3.89 -10.30
N GLU A 66 -9.46 -3.06 -10.87
CA GLU A 66 -8.03 -3.00 -10.58
C GLU A 66 -7.77 -2.86 -9.06
N HIS A 67 -8.39 -1.87 -8.41
CA HIS A 67 -8.18 -1.65 -6.98
C HIS A 67 -8.81 -2.72 -6.09
N PHE A 68 -9.87 -3.38 -6.54
CA PHE A 68 -10.42 -4.52 -5.83
C PHE A 68 -9.45 -5.72 -5.87
N GLU A 69 -8.88 -6.02 -7.02
CA GLU A 69 -7.88 -7.08 -7.19
C GLU A 69 -6.64 -6.81 -6.34
N GLN A 70 -6.12 -5.57 -6.34
CA GLN A 70 -5.02 -5.13 -5.49
C GLN A 70 -5.36 -5.31 -3.99
N THR A 71 -6.57 -4.92 -3.56
CA THR A 71 -7.02 -5.13 -2.17
C THR A 71 -7.01 -6.61 -1.76
N VAL A 72 -7.44 -7.50 -2.64
CA VAL A 72 -7.44 -8.95 -2.39
C VAL A 72 -6.00 -9.46 -2.32
N ASN A 73 -5.14 -9.04 -3.24
CA ASN A 73 -3.73 -9.45 -3.27
C ASN A 73 -3.00 -9.03 -1.98
N GLU A 74 -3.12 -7.78 -1.55
CA GLU A 74 -2.57 -7.29 -0.28
C GLU A 74 -3.08 -8.07 0.94
N THR A 75 -4.32 -8.58 0.87
CA THR A 75 -4.85 -9.43 1.95
C THR A 75 -4.13 -10.78 1.99
N VAL A 76 -3.78 -11.35 0.85
CA VAL A 76 -3.00 -12.59 0.77
C VAL A 76 -1.58 -12.39 1.30
N HIS A 77 -0.94 -11.25 0.99
CA HIS A 77 0.36 -10.88 1.54
C HIS A 77 0.30 -10.78 3.07
N LEU A 78 -0.71 -10.08 3.61
CA LEU A 78 -0.90 -9.98 5.05
C LEU A 78 -1.06 -11.34 5.73
N GLU A 79 -1.88 -12.25 5.15
CA GLU A 79 -2.05 -13.61 5.69
C GLU A 79 -0.73 -14.39 5.71
N GLU A 80 0.14 -14.21 4.71
CA GLU A 80 1.47 -14.81 4.70
C GLU A 80 2.32 -14.27 5.87
N MET A 81 2.32 -12.96 6.11
CA MET A 81 3.06 -12.37 7.22
C MET A 81 2.48 -12.81 8.58
N GLU A 82 1.18 -13.02 8.69
CA GLU A 82 0.55 -13.57 9.88
C GLU A 82 0.98 -15.01 10.15
N ARG A 83 1.03 -15.86 9.12
CA ARG A 83 1.53 -17.23 9.24
C ARG A 83 2.99 -17.29 9.70
N ARG A 84 3.80 -16.30 9.36
CA ARG A 84 5.20 -16.14 9.80
C ARG A 84 5.32 -15.53 11.21
N GLY A 85 4.21 -15.19 11.86
CA GLY A 85 4.19 -14.64 13.22
C GLY A 85 4.45 -13.14 13.31
N GLY A 86 4.31 -12.40 12.20
CA GLY A 86 4.49 -10.94 12.18
C GLY A 86 3.56 -10.19 13.14
N HIS A 87 2.36 -10.74 13.38
CA HIS A 87 1.31 -10.16 14.23
C HIS A 87 1.47 -10.45 15.74
N THR A 88 2.50 -11.17 16.19
CA THR A 88 2.56 -11.68 17.58
C THR A 88 2.69 -10.60 18.64
N ALA A 89 3.39 -9.50 18.36
CA ALA A 89 3.55 -8.39 19.29
C ALA A 89 2.26 -7.53 19.38
N TRP A 90 1.65 -7.45 20.56
CA TRP A 90 0.41 -6.69 20.75
C TRP A 90 0.56 -5.20 20.46
N ILE A 91 1.75 -4.64 20.74
CA ILE A 91 2.05 -3.23 20.51
C ILE A 91 2.06 -2.89 19.01
N ASP A 92 2.61 -3.78 18.17
CA ASP A 92 2.63 -3.61 16.72
C ASP A 92 1.19 -3.63 16.18
N ARG A 93 0.34 -4.56 16.68
CA ARG A 93 -1.09 -4.60 16.31
C ARG A 93 -1.83 -3.33 16.71
N PHE A 94 -1.60 -2.86 17.93
CA PHE A 94 -2.24 -1.65 18.43
C PHE A 94 -1.94 -0.46 17.51
N PHE A 95 -0.68 -0.22 17.22
CA PHE A 95 -0.28 0.90 16.35
C PHE A 95 -0.73 0.71 14.90
N ALA A 96 -0.54 -0.47 14.31
CA ALA A 96 -0.93 -0.73 12.94
C ALA A 96 -2.44 -0.51 12.71
N TYR A 97 -3.31 -1.03 13.58
CA TYR A 97 -4.75 -0.88 13.41
C TYR A 97 -5.25 0.56 13.60
N HIS A 98 -4.63 1.33 14.51
CA HIS A 98 -4.98 2.74 14.64
C HIS A 98 -4.44 3.58 13.49
N LEU A 99 -3.22 3.28 13.05
CA LEU A 99 -2.60 3.98 11.94
C LEU A 99 -3.35 3.73 10.63
N VAL A 100 -3.77 2.49 10.35
CA VAL A 100 -4.52 2.15 9.15
C VAL A 100 -5.85 2.89 9.09
N LEU A 101 -6.54 3.04 10.23
CA LEU A 101 -7.80 3.77 10.28
C LEU A 101 -7.62 5.25 9.96
N VAL A 102 -6.59 5.89 10.51
CA VAL A 102 -6.26 7.30 10.24
C VAL A 102 -5.82 7.46 8.79
N TYR A 103 -4.94 6.57 8.31
CA TYR A 103 -4.42 6.62 6.96
C TYR A 103 -5.51 6.42 5.90
N TYR A 104 -6.45 5.51 6.12
CA TYR A 104 -7.61 5.34 5.24
C TYR A 104 -8.36 6.66 5.01
N TRP A 105 -8.73 7.39 6.08
CA TRP A 105 -9.44 8.65 5.94
C TRP A 105 -8.61 9.76 5.29
N ILE A 106 -7.30 9.79 5.55
CA ILE A 106 -6.38 10.69 4.85
C ILE A 106 -6.40 10.37 3.35
N MET A 107 -6.31 9.10 2.97
CA MET A 107 -6.33 8.68 1.57
C MET A 107 -7.68 8.91 0.89
N VAL A 108 -8.81 8.74 1.58
CA VAL A 108 -10.14 9.12 1.08
C VAL A 108 -10.17 10.61 0.71
N ALA A 109 -9.77 11.48 1.64
CA ALA A 109 -9.74 12.92 1.39
C ALA A 109 -8.73 13.29 0.28
N TYR A 110 -7.55 12.68 0.30
CA TYR A 110 -6.50 12.95 -0.67
C TYR A 110 -6.90 12.53 -2.08
N PHE A 111 -7.46 11.33 -2.24
CA PHE A 111 -7.91 10.84 -3.54
C PHE A 111 -9.15 11.59 -4.05
N ALA A 112 -10.06 11.97 -3.17
CA ALA A 112 -11.24 12.75 -3.57
C ALA A 112 -10.88 14.12 -4.17
N VAL A 113 -9.83 14.78 -3.64
CA VAL A 113 -9.43 16.15 -4.01
C VAL A 113 -8.30 16.17 -5.04
N LEU A 114 -7.31 15.29 -4.90
CA LEU A 114 -6.08 15.26 -5.69
C LEU A 114 -5.73 13.83 -6.14
N PRO A 115 -6.59 13.16 -6.92
CA PRO A 115 -6.47 11.73 -7.22
C PRO A 115 -5.12 11.35 -7.84
N ARG A 116 -4.61 12.14 -8.78
CA ARG A 116 -3.31 11.90 -9.42
C ARG A 116 -2.15 11.89 -8.41
N TYR A 117 -2.20 12.73 -7.38
CA TYR A 117 -1.14 12.78 -6.36
C TYR A 117 -1.32 11.69 -5.30
N ALA A 118 -2.55 11.26 -5.04
CA ALA A 118 -2.81 10.11 -4.19
C ALA A 118 -2.27 8.82 -4.83
N TYR A 119 -2.50 8.60 -6.13
CA TYR A 119 -1.88 7.51 -6.88
C TYR A 119 -0.35 7.59 -6.88
N HIS A 120 0.22 8.78 -7.09
CA HIS A 120 1.67 8.97 -7.00
C HIS A 120 2.23 8.61 -5.61
N LEU A 121 1.55 8.99 -4.52
CA LEU A 121 2.01 8.60 -3.19
C LEU A 121 2.00 7.09 -3.04
N ASN A 122 0.89 6.44 -3.42
CA ASN A 122 0.78 4.99 -3.29
C ASN A 122 1.76 4.25 -4.20
N SER A 123 1.97 4.70 -5.45
CA SER A 123 2.97 4.07 -6.33
C SER A 123 4.38 4.12 -5.74
N GLU A 124 4.76 5.23 -5.10
CA GLU A 124 6.07 5.32 -4.43
C GLU A 124 6.15 4.39 -3.19
N VAL A 125 5.02 4.16 -2.50
CA VAL A 125 4.95 3.19 -1.38
C VAL A 125 5.17 1.77 -1.89
N GLU A 126 4.50 1.35 -2.96
CA GLU A 126 4.65 0.02 -3.56
C GLU A 126 6.08 -0.23 -4.07
N LEU A 127 6.64 0.75 -4.78
CA LEU A 127 8.04 0.67 -5.22
C LEU A 127 8.99 0.50 -4.03
N HIS A 128 8.74 1.23 -2.94
CA HIS A 128 9.55 1.10 -1.72
C HIS A 128 9.35 -0.26 -1.05
N ALA A 129 8.12 -0.81 -1.02
CA ALA A 129 7.83 -2.14 -0.51
C ALA A 129 8.61 -3.21 -1.30
N SER A 130 8.55 -3.18 -2.63
CA SER A 130 9.32 -4.07 -3.50
C SER A 130 10.82 -4.02 -3.19
N VAL A 131 11.42 -2.81 -3.06
CA VAL A 131 12.84 -2.64 -2.67
C VAL A 131 13.12 -3.20 -1.28
N THR A 132 12.18 -3.09 -0.36
CA THR A 132 12.35 -3.61 1.01
C THR A 132 12.36 -5.14 1.03
N TYR A 133 11.47 -5.78 0.28
CA TYR A 133 11.48 -7.23 0.08
C TYR A 133 12.74 -7.70 -0.63
N ALA A 134 13.21 -6.98 -1.65
CA ALA A 134 14.47 -7.28 -2.32
C ALA A 134 15.67 -7.27 -1.36
N LYS A 135 15.73 -6.34 -0.40
CA LYS A 135 16.77 -6.31 0.64
C LYS A 135 16.74 -7.55 1.54
N TYR A 136 15.56 -7.99 1.95
CA TYR A 136 15.40 -9.22 2.75
C TYR A 136 15.88 -10.45 1.97
N LEU A 137 15.60 -10.53 0.67
CA LEU A 137 16.01 -11.63 -0.19
C LEU A 137 17.52 -11.75 -0.39
N VAL A 138 18.31 -10.71 -0.11
CA VAL A 138 19.79 -10.82 -0.13
C VAL A 138 20.30 -11.86 0.87
N THR A 139 19.63 -11.99 2.01
CA THR A 139 19.97 -12.97 3.05
C THR A 139 19.08 -14.22 3.03
N ASN A 140 17.97 -14.19 2.28
CA ASN A 140 16.98 -15.27 2.17
C ASN A 140 16.62 -15.54 0.69
N PRO A 141 17.58 -15.88 -0.18
CA PRO A 141 17.38 -15.88 -1.64
C PRO A 141 16.40 -16.94 -2.15
N ASP A 142 16.14 -17.99 -1.35
CA ASP A 142 15.28 -19.11 -1.73
C ASP A 142 13.83 -18.95 -1.20
N ASP A 143 13.48 -17.80 -0.61
CA ASP A 143 12.15 -17.54 -0.08
C ASP A 143 11.17 -17.18 -1.22
N GLN A 144 10.65 -18.20 -1.88
CA GLN A 144 9.77 -18.04 -3.05
C GLN A 144 8.55 -17.17 -2.76
N LYS A 145 7.96 -17.26 -1.55
CA LYS A 145 6.79 -16.44 -1.19
C LYS A 145 7.11 -14.95 -1.13
N ILE A 146 8.28 -14.60 -0.61
CA ILE A 146 8.72 -13.20 -0.59
C ILE A 146 9.12 -12.73 -2.00
N ILE A 147 9.64 -13.61 -2.85
CA ILE A 147 9.89 -13.29 -4.27
C ILE A 147 8.58 -12.97 -4.98
N ASP A 148 7.53 -13.78 -4.76
CA ASP A 148 6.23 -13.57 -5.36
C ASP A 148 5.64 -12.21 -4.90
N ILE A 149 5.61 -11.94 -3.59
CA ILE A 149 5.15 -10.67 -3.02
C ILE A 149 5.94 -9.48 -3.60
N MET A 150 7.27 -9.54 -3.63
CA MET A 150 8.10 -8.49 -4.22
C MET A 150 7.71 -8.16 -5.67
N ASN A 151 7.39 -9.17 -6.46
CA ASN A 151 6.96 -8.99 -7.85
C ASN A 151 5.54 -8.39 -7.93
N ASP A 152 4.65 -8.78 -7.03
CA ASP A 152 3.31 -8.22 -6.94
C ASP A 152 3.36 -6.72 -6.60
N GLU A 153 4.20 -6.30 -5.63
CA GLU A 153 4.41 -4.89 -5.30
C GLU A 153 4.93 -4.06 -6.50
N LEU A 154 5.85 -4.65 -7.27
CA LEU A 154 6.34 -3.99 -8.50
C LEU A 154 5.23 -3.89 -9.56
N HIS A 155 4.35 -4.88 -9.63
CA HIS A 155 3.18 -4.84 -10.51
C HIS A 155 2.18 -3.77 -10.07
N HIS A 156 1.85 -3.70 -8.77
CA HIS A 156 0.99 -2.64 -8.20
C HIS A 156 1.55 -1.24 -8.49
N TYR A 157 2.86 -1.04 -8.33
CA TYR A 157 3.51 0.20 -8.74
C TYR A 157 3.22 0.58 -10.19
N GLN A 158 3.38 -0.38 -11.12
CA GLN A 158 3.17 -0.15 -12.56
C GLN A 158 1.70 0.19 -12.87
N GLU A 159 0.76 -0.53 -12.27
CA GLU A 159 -0.68 -0.27 -12.43
C GLU A 159 -1.08 1.11 -11.91
N LEU A 160 -0.58 1.53 -10.73
CA LEU A 160 -0.83 2.86 -10.19
C LEU A 160 -0.23 3.97 -11.06
N VAL A 161 0.93 3.75 -11.69
CA VAL A 161 1.49 4.68 -12.67
C VAL A 161 0.58 4.81 -13.88
N LEU A 162 0.05 3.70 -14.39
CA LEU A 162 -0.91 3.71 -15.51
C LEU A 162 -2.24 4.34 -15.10
N ALA A 163 -2.72 4.10 -13.88
CA ALA A 163 -3.94 4.72 -13.36
C ALA A 163 -3.83 6.25 -13.29
N MET A 164 -2.63 6.81 -13.05
CA MET A 164 -2.41 8.26 -13.11
C MET A 164 -2.60 8.86 -14.51
N GLU A 165 -2.50 8.06 -15.56
CA GLU A 165 -2.71 8.50 -16.94
C GLU A 165 -4.19 8.47 -17.34
N LYS A 166 -4.99 7.67 -16.62
CA LYS A 166 -6.44 7.51 -16.86
C LYS A 166 -7.32 8.60 -16.22
N ILE A 167 -6.72 9.51 -15.39
CA ILE A 167 -7.45 10.51 -14.58
C ILE A 167 -6.99 11.94 -14.83
#